data_8e4a2d3cd2a9c22fd1724334c19df879
#
_entry.id   8e4a2d3cd2a9c22fd1724334c19df879
#
_cell.length_a   1.000
_cell.length_b   1.000
_cell.length_c   1.000
_cell.angle_alpha   90.00
_cell.angle_beta   90.00
_cell.angle_gamma   90.00
#
_symmetry.space_group_name_H-M   'P 1'
#
loop_
_entity.id
_entity.type
_entity.pdbx_description
1 polymer ?
#
loop_
_entity_poly.entity_id
_entity_poly.type
_entity_poly.pdbx_seq_one_letter_code
_entity_poly.pdbx_strand_id
1 'polypeptide(L)'
;MLQKKLMENKKIEIIWDSVLEEVLGNEKPKGVTGIKIKNVRTNKTTQLNVHGLFIAIGHDPATSLFKGQLDMDEEGYLITKPDSTQTNKPGVFAAGDVKDKVFRQAVTAAGMGCMSALEAEKFLSTKN
;
A
#
# COMPACT_ATOMS: atom_id res chain seq x y z
N MET A 1 2.38 -21.03 6.09
CA MET A 1 3.48 -20.89 7.08
C MET A 1 3.26 -19.72 8.06
N LEU A 2 2.93 -18.52 7.59
CA LEU A 2 2.68 -17.34 8.48
C LEU A 2 1.43 -17.49 9.34
N GLN A 3 0.32 -18.01 8.79
CA GLN A 3 -0.92 -18.24 9.55
C GLN A 3 -0.72 -19.13 10.78
N LYS A 4 0.04 -20.21 10.65
CA LYS A 4 0.36 -21.09 11.76
C LYS A 4 1.10 -20.35 12.87
N LYS A 5 2.12 -19.55 12.52
CA LYS A 5 2.86 -18.72 13.48
C LYS A 5 1.98 -17.69 14.18
N LEU A 6 1.03 -17.11 13.46
CA LEU A 6 0.04 -16.17 14.01
C LEU A 6 -0.83 -16.88 15.06
N MET A 7 -1.43 -18.02 14.69
CA MET A 7 -2.36 -18.78 15.56
C MET A 7 -1.69 -19.33 16.81
N GLU A 8 -0.39 -19.70 16.72
CA GLU A 8 0.37 -20.27 17.83
C GLU A 8 0.99 -19.19 18.75
N ASN A 9 0.94 -17.91 18.39
CA ASN A 9 1.53 -16.86 19.18
C ASN A 9 0.61 -16.39 20.30
N LYS A 10 0.97 -16.71 21.55
CA LYS A 10 0.22 -16.35 22.75
C LYS A 10 0.04 -14.85 23.01
N LYS A 11 0.79 -13.99 22.32
CA LYS A 11 0.70 -12.52 22.43
C LYS A 11 -0.28 -11.91 21.42
N ILE A 12 -0.85 -12.74 20.53
CA ILE A 12 -1.76 -12.29 19.47
C ILE A 12 -3.15 -12.86 19.76
N GLU A 13 -4.12 -11.98 19.81
CA GLU A 13 -5.53 -12.33 19.87
C GLU A 13 -6.18 -12.03 18.52
N ILE A 14 -6.93 -12.98 17.99
CA ILE A 14 -7.68 -12.82 16.73
C ILE A 14 -9.15 -12.64 17.06
N ILE A 15 -9.71 -11.51 16.66
CA ILE A 15 -11.11 -11.21 16.84
C ILE A 15 -11.83 -11.45 15.50
N TRP A 16 -12.56 -12.55 15.44
CA TRP A 16 -13.26 -12.99 14.25
C TRP A 16 -14.58 -12.27 13.99
N ASP A 17 -15.04 -12.32 12.74
CA ASP A 17 -16.34 -11.79 12.31
C ASP A 17 -16.53 -10.31 12.70
N SER A 18 -15.47 -9.53 12.70
CA SER A 18 -15.49 -8.14 13.16
C SER A 18 -14.90 -7.18 12.16
N VAL A 19 -15.48 -5.99 12.09
CA VAL A 19 -15.00 -4.87 11.29
C VAL A 19 -14.68 -3.69 12.19
N LEU A 20 -13.71 -2.86 11.78
CA LEU A 20 -13.44 -1.59 12.44
C LEU A 20 -14.57 -0.61 12.16
N GLU A 21 -15.14 -0.01 13.21
CA GLU A 21 -16.23 0.96 13.11
C GLU A 21 -15.71 2.39 13.37
N GLU A 22 -14.86 2.55 14.39
CA GLU A 22 -14.35 3.86 14.77
C GLU A 22 -12.95 3.75 15.39
N VAL A 23 -12.11 4.77 15.17
CA VAL A 23 -10.82 4.94 15.85
C VAL A 23 -10.94 6.06 16.87
N LEU A 24 -10.59 5.76 18.11
CA LEU A 24 -10.67 6.70 19.23
C LEU A 24 -9.27 7.24 19.52
N GLY A 25 -9.19 8.52 19.86
CA GLY A 25 -7.91 9.15 20.15
C GLY A 25 -8.05 10.48 20.90
N ASN A 26 -6.91 11.00 21.33
CA ASN A 26 -6.78 12.30 21.94
C ASN A 26 -6.10 13.29 21.00
N GLU A 27 -6.48 14.57 21.10
CA GLU A 27 -5.80 15.63 20.35
C GLU A 27 -4.53 16.13 21.05
N LYS A 28 -4.49 16.07 22.39
CA LYS A 28 -3.34 16.53 23.21
C LYS A 28 -3.07 15.56 24.36
N PRO A 29 -1.96 14.81 24.33
CA PRO A 29 -1.10 14.57 23.15
C PRO A 29 -1.85 13.80 22.06
N LYS A 30 -1.51 14.04 20.79
CA LYS A 30 -2.10 13.28 19.70
C LYS A 30 -1.74 11.81 19.83
N GLY A 31 -2.74 10.93 19.79
CA GLY A 31 -2.51 9.50 19.87
C GLY A 31 -3.79 8.69 19.84
N VAL A 32 -3.68 7.47 19.35
CA VAL A 32 -4.77 6.50 19.38
C VAL A 32 -4.91 5.99 20.82
N THR A 33 -6.13 5.97 21.34
CA THR A 33 -6.45 5.48 22.68
C THR A 33 -7.32 4.22 22.66
N GLY A 34 -7.97 3.96 21.52
CA GLY A 34 -8.83 2.80 21.38
C GLY A 34 -9.44 2.68 20.00
N ILE A 35 -10.18 1.61 19.83
CA ILE A 35 -10.98 1.35 18.63
C ILE A 35 -12.35 0.82 19.05
N LYS A 36 -13.37 1.08 18.21
CA LYS A 36 -14.64 0.36 18.24
C LYS A 36 -14.68 -0.63 17.10
N ILE A 37 -14.98 -1.87 17.43
CA ILE A 37 -15.18 -2.94 16.46
C ILE A 37 -16.61 -3.44 16.54
N LYS A 38 -17.18 -3.78 15.39
CA LYS A 38 -18.52 -4.33 15.27
C LYS A 38 -18.47 -5.76 14.77
N ASN A 39 -19.05 -6.67 15.52
CA ASN A 39 -19.23 -8.06 15.09
C ASN A 39 -20.33 -8.12 14.02
N VAL A 40 -19.99 -8.60 12.83
CA VAL A 40 -20.91 -8.60 11.67
C VAL A 40 -22.02 -9.65 11.75
N ARG A 41 -21.88 -10.65 12.63
CA ARG A 41 -22.92 -11.67 12.85
C ARG A 41 -23.92 -11.26 13.92
N THR A 42 -23.44 -10.66 15.00
CA THR A 42 -24.28 -10.33 16.18
C THR A 42 -24.68 -8.85 16.20
N ASN A 43 -24.10 -8.02 15.34
CA ASN A 43 -24.22 -6.56 15.34
C ASN A 43 -23.76 -5.87 16.65
N LYS A 44 -23.08 -6.60 17.54
CA LYS A 44 -22.59 -6.06 18.80
C LYS A 44 -21.32 -5.22 18.55
N THR A 45 -21.32 -3.99 19.05
CA THR A 45 -20.12 -3.15 19.09
C THR A 45 -19.38 -3.35 20.40
N THR A 46 -18.05 -3.43 20.34
CA THR A 46 -17.15 -3.56 21.48
C THR A 46 -16.03 -2.55 21.35
N GLN A 47 -15.69 -1.87 22.44
CA GLN A 47 -14.54 -0.98 22.50
C GLN A 47 -13.32 -1.71 23.04
N LEU A 48 -12.16 -1.49 22.38
CA LEU A 48 -10.88 -2.02 22.80
C LEU A 48 -9.91 -0.87 23.02
N ASN A 49 -9.16 -0.90 24.11
CA ASN A 49 -8.08 0.06 24.37
C ASN A 49 -6.83 -0.40 23.64
N VAL A 50 -6.34 0.44 22.71
CA VAL A 50 -5.13 0.19 21.93
C VAL A 50 -4.35 1.49 21.79
N HIS A 51 -3.02 1.40 21.64
CA HIS A 51 -2.14 2.55 21.48
C HIS A 51 -1.79 2.85 20.02
N GLY A 52 -2.21 2.02 19.11
CA GLY A 52 -1.98 2.18 17.68
C GLY A 52 -2.86 1.24 16.86
N LEU A 53 -3.06 1.59 15.60
CA LEU A 53 -3.83 0.81 14.66
C LEU A 53 -3.10 0.77 13.31
N PHE A 54 -2.98 -0.42 12.74
CA PHE A 54 -2.50 -0.63 11.38
C PHE A 54 -3.64 -1.18 10.52
N ILE A 55 -3.89 -0.54 9.39
CA ILE A 55 -4.83 -1.03 8.38
C ILE A 55 -4.01 -1.83 7.37
N ALA A 56 -4.21 -3.14 7.31
CA ALA A 56 -3.43 -4.07 6.50
C ALA A 56 -4.35 -4.98 5.65
N ILE A 57 -5.31 -4.35 4.96
CA ILE A 57 -6.37 -5.03 4.18
C ILE A 57 -6.03 -5.16 2.69
N GLY A 58 -4.82 -4.83 2.29
CA GLY A 58 -4.35 -4.84 0.91
C GLY A 58 -3.75 -3.50 0.51
N HIS A 59 -3.38 -3.39 -0.76
CA HIS A 59 -2.82 -2.19 -1.35
C HIS A 59 -3.66 -1.79 -2.56
N ASP A 60 -3.94 -0.50 -2.64
CA ASP A 60 -4.55 0.16 -3.78
C ASP A 60 -3.54 1.20 -4.30
N PRO A 61 -2.95 0.99 -5.48
CA PRO A 61 -1.94 1.92 -5.98
C PRO A 61 -2.57 3.29 -6.27
N ALA A 62 -1.89 4.37 -5.87
CA ALA A 62 -2.37 5.75 -6.07
C ALA A 62 -2.20 6.19 -7.54
N THR A 63 -2.85 5.46 -8.46
CA THR A 63 -2.72 5.60 -9.92
C THR A 63 -3.97 6.13 -10.61
N SER A 64 -5.03 6.40 -9.86
CA SER A 64 -6.33 6.85 -10.40
C SER A 64 -6.21 8.08 -11.33
N LEU A 65 -5.27 8.98 -11.03
CA LEU A 65 -4.98 10.18 -11.85
C LEU A 65 -4.53 9.83 -13.28
N PHE A 66 -3.91 8.68 -13.48
CA PHE A 66 -3.35 8.25 -14.77
C PHE A 66 -4.28 7.32 -15.56
N LYS A 67 -5.46 7.04 -15.02
CA LYS A 67 -6.43 6.15 -15.67
C LYS A 67 -6.83 6.69 -17.05
N GLY A 68 -6.72 5.82 -18.07
CA GLY A 68 -6.95 6.20 -19.47
C GLY A 68 -5.82 6.99 -20.15
N GLN A 69 -4.74 7.29 -19.41
CA GLN A 69 -3.56 7.99 -19.95
C GLN A 69 -2.34 7.04 -20.03
N LEU A 70 -2.16 6.20 -19.04
CA LEU A 70 -1.09 5.20 -18.98
C LEU A 70 -1.69 3.80 -18.94
N ASP A 71 -0.96 2.83 -19.46
CA ASP A 71 -1.35 1.43 -19.42
C ASP A 71 -1.26 0.91 -17.98
N MET A 72 -2.30 0.22 -17.55
CA MET A 72 -2.45 -0.35 -16.22
C MET A 72 -2.88 -1.80 -16.31
N ASP A 73 -2.51 -2.58 -15.30
CA ASP A 73 -3.05 -3.92 -15.13
C ASP A 73 -4.46 -3.88 -14.48
N GLU A 74 -5.06 -5.05 -14.33
CA GLU A 74 -6.42 -5.20 -13.75
C GLU A 74 -6.51 -4.69 -12.30
N GLU A 75 -5.39 -4.67 -11.58
CA GLU A 75 -5.29 -4.19 -10.20
C GLU A 75 -4.94 -2.68 -10.11
N GLY A 76 -4.76 -2.00 -11.25
CA GLY A 76 -4.47 -0.58 -11.34
C GLY A 76 -2.98 -0.22 -11.25
N TYR A 77 -2.06 -1.18 -11.26
CA TYR A 77 -0.63 -0.89 -11.29
C TYR A 77 -0.18 -0.48 -12.68
N LEU A 78 0.74 0.50 -12.76
CA LEU A 78 1.29 0.98 -14.02
C LEU A 78 2.16 -0.08 -14.69
N ILE A 79 1.91 -0.33 -15.96
CA ILE A 79 2.68 -1.25 -16.80
C ILE A 79 3.88 -0.50 -17.36
N THR A 80 5.06 -1.11 -17.23
CA THR A 80 6.30 -0.61 -17.84
C THR A 80 6.89 -1.67 -18.76
N LYS A 81 7.84 -1.27 -19.60
CA LYS A 81 8.62 -2.23 -20.37
C LYS A 81 9.37 -3.19 -19.44
N PRO A 82 9.65 -4.44 -19.88
CA PRO A 82 10.49 -5.36 -19.12
C PRO A 82 11.84 -4.71 -18.77
N ASP A 83 12.31 -4.95 -17.56
CA ASP A 83 13.59 -4.45 -17.03
C ASP A 83 13.81 -2.92 -17.14
N SER A 84 12.70 -2.16 -17.19
CA SER A 84 12.71 -0.71 -17.38
C SER A 84 11.62 -0.05 -16.56
N THR A 85 11.73 1.26 -16.40
CA THR A 85 10.70 2.11 -15.80
C THR A 85 9.86 2.87 -16.84
N GLN A 86 10.15 2.66 -18.14
CA GLN A 86 9.45 3.32 -19.24
C GLN A 86 8.01 2.84 -19.35
N THR A 87 7.07 3.77 -19.37
CA THR A 87 5.66 3.51 -19.63
C THR A 87 5.35 3.47 -21.14
N ASN A 88 4.09 3.32 -21.50
CA ASN A 88 3.58 3.44 -22.86
C ASN A 88 3.68 4.89 -23.42
N LYS A 89 3.94 5.90 -22.57
CA LYS A 89 4.11 7.29 -22.99
C LYS A 89 5.59 7.68 -22.98
N PRO A 90 6.17 8.13 -24.11
CA PRO A 90 7.55 8.59 -24.17
C PRO A 90 7.82 9.74 -23.18
N GLY A 91 8.88 9.61 -22.38
CA GLY A 91 9.27 10.60 -21.37
C GLY A 91 8.51 10.49 -20.04
N VAL A 92 7.65 9.47 -19.89
CA VAL A 92 6.98 9.15 -18.63
C VAL A 92 7.51 7.81 -18.12
N PHE A 93 7.95 7.80 -16.86
CA PHE A 93 8.57 6.67 -16.19
C PHE A 93 7.79 6.35 -14.92
N ALA A 94 7.68 5.07 -14.56
CA ALA A 94 7.00 4.62 -13.34
C ALA A 94 7.93 3.80 -12.47
N ALA A 95 7.97 4.11 -11.17
CA ALA A 95 8.82 3.46 -10.18
C ALA A 95 8.12 3.31 -8.83
N GLY A 96 8.56 2.36 -8.02
CA GLY A 96 8.04 2.12 -6.68
C GLY A 96 6.65 1.49 -6.67
N ASP A 97 5.89 1.74 -5.61
CA ASP A 97 4.63 1.05 -5.30
C ASP A 97 3.54 1.19 -6.35
N VAL A 98 3.59 2.21 -7.20
CA VAL A 98 2.65 2.38 -8.32
C VAL A 98 2.84 1.34 -9.43
N LYS A 99 3.98 0.64 -9.43
CA LYS A 99 4.37 -0.40 -10.38
C LYS A 99 4.69 -1.74 -9.70
N ASP A 100 5.35 -1.68 -8.53
CA ASP A 100 5.80 -2.86 -7.79
C ASP A 100 4.67 -3.47 -6.95
N LYS A 101 3.91 -4.38 -7.54
CA LYS A 101 2.86 -5.10 -6.81
C LYS A 101 3.36 -6.31 -6.03
N VAL A 102 4.64 -6.66 -6.13
CA VAL A 102 5.22 -7.88 -5.54
C VAL A 102 5.92 -7.58 -4.22
N PHE A 103 6.90 -6.72 -4.23
CA PHE A 103 7.77 -6.46 -3.07
C PHE A 103 7.28 -5.31 -2.21
N ARG A 104 7.00 -4.16 -2.80
CA ARG A 104 6.52 -2.94 -2.11
C ARG A 104 7.38 -2.60 -0.90
N GLN A 105 8.69 -2.53 -1.13
CA GLN A 105 9.68 -2.21 -0.12
C GLN A 105 10.38 -0.89 -0.45
N ALA A 106 10.76 -0.14 0.59
CA ALA A 106 11.45 1.14 0.41
C ALA A 106 12.74 0.99 -0.44
N VAL A 107 13.47 -0.11 -0.25
CA VAL A 107 14.72 -0.37 -0.97
C VAL A 107 14.47 -0.69 -2.45
N THR A 108 13.42 -1.43 -2.78
CA THR A 108 13.05 -1.70 -4.19
C THR A 108 12.55 -0.43 -4.86
N ALA A 109 11.74 0.37 -4.16
CA ALA A 109 11.28 1.66 -4.66
C ALA A 109 12.45 2.63 -4.94
N ALA A 110 13.43 2.69 -4.04
CA ALA A 110 14.64 3.50 -4.24
C ALA A 110 15.46 3.04 -5.45
N GLY A 111 15.64 1.72 -5.62
CA GLY A 111 16.30 1.15 -6.79
C GLY A 111 15.61 1.49 -8.10
N MET A 112 14.29 1.31 -8.15
CA MET A 112 13.49 1.71 -9.32
C MET A 112 13.54 3.22 -9.57
N GLY A 113 13.57 4.05 -8.51
CA GLY A 113 13.73 5.49 -8.62
C GLY A 113 15.06 5.88 -9.28
N CYS A 114 16.15 5.20 -8.88
CA CYS A 114 17.45 5.38 -9.55
C CYS A 114 17.39 5.01 -11.03
N MET A 115 16.77 3.88 -11.37
CA MET A 115 16.58 3.46 -12.77
C MET A 115 15.78 4.53 -13.56
N SER A 116 14.69 5.04 -12.99
CA SER A 116 13.88 6.09 -13.62
C SER A 116 14.67 7.36 -13.89
N ALA A 117 15.52 7.77 -12.95
CA ALA A 117 16.35 8.97 -13.12
C ALA A 117 17.36 8.80 -14.27
N LEU A 118 18.05 7.66 -14.34
CA LEU A 118 18.99 7.36 -15.41
C LEU A 118 18.31 7.25 -16.79
N GLU A 119 17.13 6.64 -16.85
CA GLU A 119 16.35 6.54 -18.08
C GLU A 119 15.81 7.92 -18.53
N ALA A 120 15.41 8.78 -17.58
CA ALA A 120 14.98 10.13 -17.88
C ALA A 120 16.14 10.98 -18.42
N GLU A 121 17.34 10.90 -17.82
CA GLU A 121 18.54 11.57 -18.30
C GLU A 121 18.88 11.14 -19.74
N LYS A 122 18.87 9.82 -19.99
CA LYS A 122 19.10 9.28 -21.34
C LYS A 122 18.04 9.78 -22.34
N PHE A 123 16.77 9.80 -21.94
CA PHE A 123 15.69 10.29 -22.80
C PHE A 123 15.88 11.77 -23.16
N LEU A 124 16.28 12.59 -22.21
CA LEU A 124 16.52 14.01 -22.45
C LEU A 124 17.74 14.25 -23.36
N SER A 125 18.81 13.47 -23.17
CA SER A 125 20.03 13.59 -24.00
C SER A 125 19.81 13.22 -25.48
N THR A 126 18.76 12.42 -25.78
CA THR A 126 18.43 12.09 -27.20
C THR A 126 17.55 13.14 -27.87
N LYS A 127 17.08 14.15 -27.14
CA LYS A 127 16.24 15.23 -27.68
C LYS A 127 16.97 16.51 -27.99
N ASN A 128 18.24 16.60 -27.58
CA ASN A 128 19.18 17.68 -27.93
C ASN A 128 20.03 17.25 -29.12
#